data_8d48a39936088c12f9aefe73edd69073
#
_entry.id   8d48a39936088c12f9aefe73edd69073
#
_cell.length_a   1.000
_cell.length_b   1.000
_cell.length_c   1.000
_cell.angle_alpha   90.00
_cell.angle_beta   90.00
_cell.angle_gamma   90.00
#
_symmetry.space_group_name_H-M   'P 1'
#
loop_
_entity.id
_entity.type
_entity.pdbx_description
1 polymer ?
#
loop_
_entity_poly.entity_id
_entity_poly.type
_entity_poly.pdbx_seq_one_letter_code
_entity_poly.pdbx_strand_id
1 'polypeptide(L)'
;GPPPLIEAGLLTALSSLWLWAVRDKIILIKIELRPIIDAMIDGARNTLPVALACAAAGIIIGIVILTGLGITFTQWVVGLSQNMLLLALLLTMAAGIILGMGMPTTPAYIIMVSLLVPALVKLGVVTPAAHMFAFYFAILSAITPPVALAVYAASGLAKSNLWKTGWAAVKIGAAGFIVPFMFVYEPALLMIGDW
;
A
#
# COMPACT_ATOMS: atom_id res chain seq x y z
N GLY A 1 19.38 58.00 -9.41
CA GLY A 1 18.38 56.96 -9.57
C GLY A 1 17.08 57.58 -10.13
N PRO A 2 16.25 56.79 -10.81
CA PRO A 2 14.96 57.31 -11.32
C PRO A 2 14.12 57.86 -10.16
N PRO A 3 13.30 58.90 -10.39
CA PRO A 3 12.53 59.51 -9.33
C PRO A 3 11.56 58.49 -8.72
N PRO A 4 11.37 58.49 -7.39
CA PRO A 4 10.59 57.49 -6.66
C PRO A 4 9.14 57.32 -7.15
N LEU A 5 8.59 58.30 -7.85
CA LEU A 5 7.28 58.28 -8.47
C LEU A 5 7.18 57.33 -9.68
N ILE A 6 8.28 57.14 -10.42
CA ILE A 6 8.31 56.20 -11.57
C ILE A 6 8.38 54.76 -11.09
N GLU A 7 9.16 54.48 -10.04
CA GLU A 7 9.23 53.16 -9.44
C GLU A 7 7.89 52.74 -8.80
N ALA A 8 7.24 53.66 -8.08
CA ALA A 8 5.91 53.44 -7.50
C ALA A 8 4.85 53.19 -8.58
N GLY A 9 4.90 53.93 -9.71
CA GLY A 9 4.02 53.72 -10.85
C GLY A 9 4.21 52.40 -11.55
N LEU A 10 5.44 51.91 -11.71
CA LEU A 10 5.77 50.61 -12.27
C LEU A 10 5.33 49.44 -11.37
N LEU A 11 5.56 49.56 -10.06
CA LEU A 11 5.12 48.56 -9.08
C LEU A 11 3.59 48.44 -9.00
N THR A 12 2.87 49.54 -9.06
CA THR A 12 1.40 49.52 -9.09
C THR A 12 0.84 48.99 -10.39
N ALA A 13 1.47 49.25 -11.54
CA ALA A 13 1.08 48.72 -12.82
C ALA A 13 1.35 47.20 -12.89
N LEU A 14 2.51 46.73 -12.41
CA LEU A 14 2.83 45.30 -12.37
C LEU A 14 1.94 44.52 -11.38
N SER A 15 1.64 45.11 -10.22
CA SER A 15 0.73 44.46 -9.25
C SER A 15 -0.71 44.39 -9.77
N SER A 16 -1.18 45.42 -10.48
CA SER A 16 -2.52 45.42 -11.07
C SER A 16 -2.63 44.40 -12.25
N LEU A 17 -1.59 44.28 -13.08
CA LEU A 17 -1.51 43.28 -14.13
C LEU A 17 -1.45 41.87 -13.54
N TRP A 18 -0.68 41.65 -12.46
CA TRP A 18 -0.62 40.36 -11.79
C TRP A 18 -1.95 40.00 -11.13
N LEU A 19 -2.60 40.95 -10.42
CA LEU A 19 -3.92 40.77 -9.86
C LEU A 19 -4.99 40.47 -10.92
N TRP A 20 -4.92 41.13 -12.08
CA TRP A 20 -5.80 40.85 -13.20
C TRP A 20 -5.60 39.44 -13.78
N ALA A 21 -4.35 39.03 -14.00
CA ALA A 21 -4.03 37.70 -14.51
C ALA A 21 -4.39 36.57 -13.52
N VAL A 22 -4.25 36.84 -12.23
CA VAL A 22 -4.64 35.88 -11.17
C VAL A 22 -6.16 35.82 -11.01
N ARG A 23 -6.83 37.00 -11.11
CA ARG A 23 -8.29 37.07 -11.06
C ARG A 23 -8.95 36.28 -12.16
N ASP A 24 -8.48 36.35 -13.39
CA ASP A 24 -9.04 35.58 -14.52
C ASP A 24 -8.82 34.09 -14.38
N LYS A 25 -7.69 33.66 -13.78
CA LYS A 25 -7.47 32.24 -13.43
C LYS A 25 -8.32 31.77 -12.28
N ILE A 26 -8.58 32.60 -11.29
CA ILE A 26 -9.43 32.26 -10.11
C ILE A 26 -10.92 32.25 -10.52
N ILE A 27 -11.34 33.13 -11.43
CA ILE A 27 -12.73 33.17 -11.93
C ILE A 27 -13.04 31.96 -12.82
N LEU A 28 -12.00 31.32 -13.44
CA LEU A 28 -12.15 30.07 -14.18
C LEU A 28 -12.31 28.83 -13.27
N ILE A 29 -12.01 28.93 -12.00
CA ILE A 29 -12.37 27.90 -11.01
C ILE A 29 -13.79 28.23 -10.52
N LYS A 30 -14.78 28.07 -11.37
CA LYS A 30 -16.15 27.86 -10.92
C LYS A 30 -16.16 26.57 -10.11
N ILE A 31 -16.06 26.67 -8.80
CA ILE A 31 -16.27 25.54 -7.92
C ILE A 31 -17.76 25.23 -8.01
N GLU A 32 -18.11 24.38 -8.95
CA GLU A 32 -19.45 23.81 -9.01
C GLU A 32 -19.58 22.83 -7.85
N LEU A 33 -20.58 23.07 -6.98
CA LEU A 33 -20.81 22.19 -5.81
C LEU A 33 -21.19 20.75 -6.26
N ARG A 34 -21.84 20.61 -7.41
CA ARG A 34 -22.27 19.32 -7.96
C ARG A 34 -21.11 18.32 -8.12
N PRO A 35 -20.02 18.63 -8.83
CA PRO A 35 -18.89 17.69 -8.97
C PRO A 35 -18.28 17.26 -7.63
N ILE A 36 -18.31 18.16 -6.63
CA ILE A 36 -17.82 17.82 -5.28
C ILE A 36 -18.76 16.81 -4.61
N ILE A 37 -20.07 17.04 -4.68
CA ILE A 37 -21.07 16.12 -4.13
C ILE A 37 -21.00 14.77 -4.87
N ASP A 38 -20.93 14.79 -6.19
CA ASP A 38 -20.81 13.57 -7.00
C ASP A 38 -19.52 12.80 -6.67
N ALA A 39 -18.39 13.48 -6.51
CA ALA A 39 -17.14 12.86 -6.09
C ALA A 39 -17.23 12.25 -4.67
N MET A 40 -17.92 12.90 -3.74
CA MET A 40 -18.19 12.36 -2.41
C MET A 40 -19.07 11.11 -2.45
N ILE A 41 -20.12 11.13 -3.28
CA ILE A 41 -21.03 9.99 -3.48
C ILE A 41 -20.25 8.81 -4.09
N ASP A 42 -19.44 9.06 -5.12
CA ASP A 42 -18.63 8.02 -5.76
C ASP A 42 -17.54 7.49 -4.81
N GLY A 43 -16.92 8.36 -4.03
CA GLY A 43 -16.00 7.96 -2.96
C GLY A 43 -16.67 7.03 -1.94
N ALA A 44 -17.86 7.41 -1.46
CA ALA A 44 -18.64 6.59 -0.53
C ALA A 44 -19.02 5.23 -1.14
N ARG A 45 -19.46 5.21 -2.41
CA ARG A 45 -19.78 3.95 -3.11
C ARG A 45 -18.56 3.06 -3.28
N ASN A 46 -17.41 3.61 -3.62
CA ASN A 46 -16.17 2.86 -3.79
C ASN A 46 -15.61 2.33 -2.45
N THR A 47 -16.03 2.87 -1.33
CA THR A 47 -15.66 2.38 0.01
C THR A 47 -16.42 1.10 0.39
N LEU A 48 -17.63 0.88 -0.12
CA LEU A 48 -18.46 -0.27 0.24
C LEU A 48 -17.79 -1.64 0.00
N PRO A 49 -17.19 -1.92 -1.18
CA PRO A 49 -16.51 -3.20 -1.42
C PRO A 49 -15.34 -3.42 -0.46
N VAL A 50 -14.60 -2.36 -0.11
CA VAL A 50 -13.48 -2.44 0.84
C VAL A 50 -13.99 -2.71 2.25
N ALA A 51 -15.05 -2.04 2.68
CA ALA A 51 -15.67 -2.26 3.99
C ALA A 51 -16.21 -3.69 4.14
N LEU A 52 -16.88 -4.22 3.10
CA LEU A 52 -17.36 -5.60 3.08
C LEU A 52 -16.21 -6.61 3.12
N ALA A 53 -15.13 -6.35 2.37
CA ALA A 53 -13.94 -7.22 2.40
C ALA A 53 -13.25 -7.18 3.78
N CYS A 54 -13.17 -6.03 4.44
CA CYS A 54 -12.66 -5.92 5.81
C CYS A 54 -13.55 -6.64 6.82
N ALA A 55 -14.87 -6.55 6.69
CA ALA A 55 -15.80 -7.29 7.54
C ALA A 55 -15.63 -8.81 7.38
N ALA A 56 -15.53 -9.30 6.13
CA ALA A 56 -15.25 -10.71 5.85
C ALA A 56 -13.89 -11.15 6.42
N ALA A 57 -12.84 -10.33 6.29
CA ALA A 57 -11.54 -10.58 6.90
C ALA A 57 -11.64 -10.67 8.43
N GLY A 58 -12.46 -9.82 9.07
CA GLY A 58 -12.73 -9.89 10.50
C GLY A 58 -13.37 -11.23 10.94
N ILE A 59 -14.30 -11.78 10.14
CA ILE A 59 -14.89 -13.11 10.39
C ILE A 59 -13.81 -14.19 10.28
N ILE A 60 -12.94 -14.13 9.26
CA ILE A 60 -11.83 -15.09 9.09
C ILE A 60 -10.91 -15.04 10.30
N ILE A 61 -10.54 -13.85 10.77
CA ILE A 61 -9.70 -13.69 11.98
C ILE A 61 -10.38 -14.29 13.20
N GLY A 62 -11.67 -14.04 13.39
CA GLY A 62 -12.43 -14.65 14.49
C GLY A 62 -12.34 -16.18 14.45
N ILE A 63 -12.48 -16.78 13.28
CA ILE A 63 -12.34 -18.23 13.10
C ILE A 63 -10.91 -18.69 13.38
N VAL A 64 -9.89 -17.98 12.87
CA VAL A 64 -8.47 -18.29 13.11
C VAL A 64 -8.14 -18.27 14.59
N ILE A 65 -8.66 -17.30 15.35
CA ILE A 65 -8.45 -17.20 16.79
C ILE A 65 -9.17 -18.35 17.53
N LEU A 66 -10.45 -18.57 17.22
CA LEU A 66 -11.26 -19.59 17.89
C LEU A 66 -10.76 -21.02 17.63
N THR A 67 -10.25 -21.28 16.45
CA THR A 67 -9.75 -22.61 16.06
C THR A 67 -8.28 -22.84 16.41
N GLY A 68 -7.55 -21.79 16.81
CA GLY A 68 -6.12 -21.87 17.06
C GLY A 68 -5.27 -22.07 15.79
N LEU A 69 -5.85 -21.85 14.60
CA LEU A 69 -5.15 -22.01 13.32
C LEU A 69 -3.88 -21.17 13.24
N GLY A 70 -3.85 -19.98 13.84
CA GLY A 70 -2.66 -19.13 13.88
C GLY A 70 -1.51 -19.79 14.64
N ILE A 71 -1.80 -20.52 15.72
CA ILE A 71 -0.80 -21.28 16.49
C ILE A 71 -0.28 -22.45 15.66
N THR A 72 -1.19 -23.21 15.05
CA THR A 72 -0.85 -24.36 14.19
C THR A 72 0.00 -23.91 12.99
N PHE A 73 -0.38 -22.82 12.33
CA PHE A 73 0.39 -22.23 11.24
C PHE A 73 1.81 -21.82 11.69
N THR A 74 1.89 -21.15 12.85
CA THR A 74 3.19 -20.78 13.45
C THR A 74 4.06 -22.01 13.69
N GLN A 75 3.49 -23.08 14.25
CA GLN A 75 4.23 -24.34 14.49
C GLN A 75 4.73 -24.96 13.18
N TRP A 76 3.92 -24.95 12.14
CA TRP A 76 4.33 -25.46 10.82
C TRP A 76 5.45 -24.65 10.20
N VAL A 77 5.35 -23.30 10.22
CA VAL A 77 6.41 -22.44 9.69
C VAL A 77 7.71 -22.66 10.45
N VAL A 78 7.67 -22.67 11.78
CA VAL A 78 8.86 -22.90 12.62
C VAL A 78 9.43 -24.30 12.40
N GLY A 79 8.58 -25.32 12.35
CA GLY A 79 9.00 -26.70 12.14
C GLY A 79 9.62 -26.92 10.76
N LEU A 80 8.97 -26.44 9.70
CA LEU A 80 9.47 -26.55 8.32
C LEU A 80 10.73 -25.73 8.09
N SER A 81 10.85 -24.59 8.74
CA SER A 81 12.02 -23.71 8.62
C SER A 81 13.24 -24.24 9.38
N GLN A 82 13.09 -25.28 10.22
CA GLN A 82 14.16 -25.82 11.06
C GLN A 82 14.89 -24.72 11.88
N ASN A 83 14.15 -23.70 12.31
CA ASN A 83 14.65 -22.47 12.95
C ASN A 83 15.58 -21.61 12.08
N MET A 84 15.67 -21.85 10.76
CA MET A 84 16.38 -20.98 9.84
C MET A 84 15.48 -19.80 9.45
N LEU A 85 15.87 -18.60 9.87
CA LEU A 85 15.09 -17.37 9.65
C LEU A 85 14.78 -17.12 8.17
N LEU A 86 15.77 -17.29 7.27
CA LEU A 86 15.56 -17.08 5.84
C LEU A 86 14.48 -17.98 5.26
N LEU A 87 14.48 -19.27 5.65
CA LEU A 87 13.48 -20.21 5.17
C LEU A 87 12.08 -19.88 5.70
N ALA A 88 11.98 -19.46 6.96
CA ALA A 88 10.73 -18.97 7.53
C ALA A 88 10.20 -17.72 6.79
N LEU A 89 11.07 -16.78 6.45
CA LEU A 89 10.71 -15.60 5.67
C LEU A 89 10.22 -15.96 4.26
N LEU A 90 10.86 -16.90 3.60
CA LEU A 90 10.41 -17.37 2.29
C LEU A 90 9.05 -18.09 2.34
N LEU A 91 8.82 -18.91 3.37
CA LEU A 91 7.53 -19.57 3.60
C LEU A 91 6.43 -18.56 3.91
N THR A 92 6.69 -17.60 4.78
CA THR A 92 5.73 -16.53 5.13
C THR A 92 5.48 -15.58 3.95
N MET A 93 6.49 -15.30 3.13
CA MET A 93 6.34 -14.56 1.87
C MET A 93 5.38 -15.28 0.93
N ALA A 94 5.62 -16.56 0.66
CA ALA A 94 4.77 -17.35 -0.24
C ALA A 94 3.33 -17.42 0.30
N ALA A 95 3.15 -17.71 1.59
CA ALA A 95 1.85 -17.71 2.24
C ALA A 95 1.18 -16.34 2.17
N GLY A 96 1.91 -15.26 2.42
CA GLY A 96 1.41 -13.89 2.35
C GLY A 96 0.92 -13.50 0.96
N ILE A 97 1.68 -13.82 -0.08
CA ILE A 97 1.27 -13.59 -1.47
C ILE A 97 -0.02 -14.35 -1.77
N ILE A 98 -0.10 -15.65 -1.41
CA ILE A 98 -1.28 -16.48 -1.67
C ILE A 98 -2.50 -15.95 -0.91
N LEU A 99 -2.35 -15.61 0.37
CA LEU A 99 -3.45 -15.08 1.21
C LEU A 99 -3.93 -13.70 0.75
N GLY A 100 -3.03 -12.88 0.18
CA GLY A 100 -3.37 -11.54 -0.31
C GLY A 100 -3.97 -11.50 -1.70
N MET A 101 -3.94 -12.61 -2.46
CA MET A 101 -4.43 -12.64 -3.83
C MET A 101 -5.93 -12.29 -3.91
N GLY A 102 -6.26 -11.33 -4.78
CA GLY A 102 -7.65 -10.97 -5.07
C GLY A 102 -8.33 -10.12 -3.99
N MET A 103 -7.60 -9.66 -2.99
CA MET A 103 -8.12 -8.79 -1.92
C MET A 103 -7.50 -7.40 -1.98
N PRO A 104 -8.25 -6.35 -1.57
CA PRO A 104 -7.66 -5.05 -1.28
C PRO A 104 -6.60 -5.17 -0.17
N THR A 105 -5.63 -4.24 -0.14
CA THR A 105 -4.47 -4.31 0.77
C THR A 105 -4.85 -4.39 2.24
N THR A 106 -5.86 -3.62 2.68
CA THR A 106 -6.25 -3.58 4.10
C THR A 106 -6.74 -4.94 4.62
N PRO A 107 -7.76 -5.61 4.03
CA PRO A 107 -8.17 -6.94 4.48
C PRO A 107 -7.07 -7.99 4.32
N ALA A 108 -6.26 -7.92 3.27
CA ALA A 108 -5.10 -8.80 3.09
C ALA A 108 -4.11 -8.67 4.26
N TYR A 109 -3.73 -7.45 4.61
CA TYR A 109 -2.84 -7.19 5.73
C TYR A 109 -3.41 -7.67 7.07
N ILE A 110 -4.69 -7.42 7.33
CA ILE A 110 -5.35 -7.86 8.56
C ILE A 110 -5.26 -9.39 8.74
N ILE A 111 -5.52 -10.16 7.69
CA ILE A 111 -5.38 -11.63 7.71
C ILE A 111 -3.91 -12.04 7.90
N MET A 112 -2.98 -11.40 7.21
CA MET A 112 -1.56 -11.71 7.31
C MET A 112 -1.00 -11.45 8.71
N VAL A 113 -1.42 -10.36 9.36
CA VAL A 113 -1.00 -10.05 10.73
C VAL A 113 -1.40 -11.16 11.69
N SER A 114 -2.61 -11.71 11.56
CA SER A 114 -3.09 -12.75 12.46
C SER A 114 -2.40 -14.10 12.27
N LEU A 115 -1.88 -14.40 11.09
CA LEU A 115 -1.28 -15.68 10.74
C LEU A 115 0.24 -15.65 10.66
N LEU A 116 0.82 -14.63 10.00
CA LEU A 116 2.25 -14.62 9.65
C LEU A 116 3.11 -13.93 10.72
N VAL A 117 2.64 -12.82 11.29
CA VAL A 117 3.42 -12.04 12.26
C VAL A 117 3.79 -12.85 13.50
N PRO A 118 2.89 -13.64 14.12
CA PRO A 118 3.25 -14.45 15.29
C PRO A 118 4.37 -15.46 15.00
N ALA A 119 4.43 -16.02 13.78
CA ALA A 119 5.47 -16.95 13.39
C ALA A 119 6.84 -16.26 13.31
N LEU A 120 6.91 -15.07 12.72
CA LEU A 120 8.15 -14.30 12.60
C LEU A 120 8.65 -13.80 13.97
N VAL A 121 7.74 -13.29 14.81
CA VAL A 121 8.09 -12.84 16.16
C VAL A 121 8.61 -13.98 17.02
N LYS A 122 8.05 -15.19 16.90
CA LYS A 122 8.52 -16.39 17.60
C LYS A 122 9.95 -16.77 17.18
N LEU A 123 10.36 -16.45 15.96
CA LEU A 123 11.72 -16.67 15.44
C LEU A 123 12.68 -15.51 15.76
N GLY A 124 12.27 -14.55 16.60
CA GLY A 124 13.11 -13.46 17.07
C GLY A 124 13.06 -12.19 16.21
N VAL A 125 12.18 -12.13 15.21
CA VAL A 125 12.01 -10.89 14.44
C VAL A 125 11.31 -9.83 15.30
N VAL A 126 11.85 -8.62 15.32
CA VAL A 126 11.23 -7.51 16.06
C VAL A 126 9.85 -7.20 15.49
N THR A 127 8.89 -6.95 16.36
CA THR A 127 7.47 -6.81 15.97
C THR A 127 7.23 -5.82 14.82
N PRO A 128 7.79 -4.60 14.82
CA PRO A 128 7.58 -3.69 13.69
C PRO A 128 8.11 -4.21 12.36
N ALA A 129 9.26 -4.90 12.35
CA ALA A 129 9.81 -5.48 11.13
C ALA A 129 8.92 -6.64 10.60
N ALA A 130 8.38 -7.47 11.49
CA ALA A 130 7.44 -8.52 11.15
C ALA A 130 6.13 -7.96 10.55
N HIS A 131 5.61 -6.86 11.10
CA HIS A 131 4.46 -6.14 10.57
C HIS A 131 4.75 -5.53 9.20
N MET A 132 5.91 -4.88 9.03
CA MET A 132 6.31 -4.31 7.75
C MET A 132 6.50 -5.40 6.69
N PHE A 133 7.06 -6.55 7.07
CA PHE A 133 7.18 -7.71 6.19
C PHE A 133 5.81 -8.17 5.69
N ALA A 134 4.86 -8.38 6.59
CA ALA A 134 3.49 -8.76 6.23
C ALA A 134 2.80 -7.69 5.36
N PHE A 135 2.98 -6.41 5.67
CA PHE A 135 2.39 -5.30 4.94
C PHE A 135 2.91 -5.20 3.51
N TYR A 136 4.23 -5.33 3.30
CA TYR A 136 4.82 -5.33 1.96
C TYR A 136 4.27 -6.46 1.10
N PHE A 137 4.14 -7.68 1.64
CA PHE A 137 3.59 -8.79 0.86
C PHE A 137 2.09 -8.69 0.65
N ALA A 138 1.35 -8.01 1.52
CA ALA A 138 -0.04 -7.63 1.25
C ALA A 138 -0.17 -6.68 0.05
N ILE A 139 0.75 -5.71 -0.09
CA ILE A 139 0.79 -4.82 -1.26
C ILE A 139 1.24 -5.57 -2.52
N LEU A 140 2.32 -6.34 -2.42
CA LEU A 140 2.92 -7.05 -3.55
C LEU A 140 2.02 -8.15 -4.12
N SER A 141 1.10 -8.71 -3.32
CA SER A 141 0.09 -9.64 -3.80
C SER A 141 -0.81 -9.03 -4.90
N ALA A 142 -1.02 -7.70 -4.86
CA ALA A 142 -1.82 -6.99 -5.86
C ALA A 142 -1.14 -6.88 -7.24
N ILE A 143 0.17 -7.10 -7.32
CA ILE A 143 0.94 -7.12 -8.58
C ILE A 143 1.44 -8.51 -8.96
N THR A 144 1.26 -9.50 -8.09
CA THR A 144 1.78 -10.87 -8.30
C THR A 144 0.73 -11.76 -8.96
N PRO A 145 1.01 -12.34 -10.15
CA PRO A 145 0.11 -13.31 -10.78
C PRO A 145 -0.13 -14.52 -9.84
N PRO A 146 -1.26 -15.22 -9.96
CA PRO A 146 -2.27 -15.16 -11.01
C PRO A 146 -3.40 -14.14 -10.80
N VAL A 147 -3.63 -13.61 -9.60
CA VAL A 147 -4.77 -12.74 -9.27
C VAL A 147 -4.28 -11.36 -8.83
N ALA A 148 -3.59 -10.68 -9.71
CA ALA A 148 -2.98 -9.38 -9.48
C ALA A 148 -3.98 -8.24 -9.78
N LEU A 149 -4.72 -7.74 -8.78
CA LEU A 149 -5.78 -6.73 -8.97
C LEU A 149 -5.28 -5.46 -9.67
N ALA A 150 -4.11 -4.96 -9.30
CA ALA A 150 -3.53 -3.77 -9.95
C ALA A 150 -3.17 -4.03 -11.41
N VAL A 151 -2.72 -5.26 -11.72
CA VAL A 151 -2.39 -5.67 -13.09
C VAL A 151 -3.65 -5.79 -13.94
N TYR A 152 -4.78 -6.27 -13.37
CA TYR A 152 -6.07 -6.27 -14.08
C TYR A 152 -6.47 -4.88 -14.52
N ALA A 153 -6.41 -3.90 -13.62
CA ALA A 153 -6.73 -2.52 -13.94
C ALA A 153 -5.77 -1.95 -15.00
N ALA A 154 -4.46 -2.13 -14.84
CA ALA A 154 -3.46 -1.65 -15.78
C ALA A 154 -3.58 -2.30 -17.16
N SER A 155 -3.80 -3.61 -17.24
CA SER A 155 -3.96 -4.34 -18.50
C SER A 155 -5.23 -3.93 -19.25
N GLY A 156 -6.31 -3.65 -18.51
CA GLY A 156 -7.56 -3.14 -19.08
C GLY A 156 -7.39 -1.76 -19.70
N LEU A 157 -6.71 -0.85 -19.03
CA LEU A 157 -6.41 0.49 -19.56
C LEU A 157 -5.45 0.45 -20.76
N ALA A 158 -4.40 -0.37 -20.66
CA ALA A 158 -3.40 -0.52 -21.74
C ALA A 158 -3.85 -1.42 -22.89
N LYS A 159 -5.03 -2.06 -22.79
CA LYS A 159 -5.53 -3.07 -23.74
C LYS A 159 -4.47 -4.14 -24.02
N SER A 160 -3.72 -4.57 -23.01
CA SER A 160 -2.59 -5.48 -23.09
C SER A 160 -2.94 -6.87 -22.53
N ASN A 161 -2.08 -7.86 -22.84
CA ASN A 161 -2.25 -9.20 -22.29
C ASN A 161 -1.94 -9.22 -20.80
N LEU A 162 -2.87 -9.73 -19.99
CA LEU A 162 -2.79 -9.78 -18.53
C LEU A 162 -1.50 -10.43 -18.01
N TRP A 163 -1.10 -11.59 -18.56
CA TRP A 163 0.09 -12.31 -18.14
C TRP A 163 1.38 -11.54 -18.45
N LYS A 164 1.47 -10.92 -19.63
CA LYS A 164 2.63 -10.10 -20.01
C LYS A 164 2.73 -8.88 -19.09
N THR A 165 1.60 -8.24 -18.81
CA THR A 165 1.54 -7.07 -17.91
C THR A 165 1.90 -7.49 -16.47
N GLY A 166 1.42 -8.65 -15.99
CA GLY A 166 1.75 -9.15 -14.65
C GLY A 166 3.23 -9.42 -14.47
N TRP A 167 3.86 -10.12 -15.41
CA TRP A 167 5.30 -10.36 -15.35
C TRP A 167 6.13 -9.09 -15.50
N ALA A 168 5.66 -8.10 -16.28
CA ALA A 168 6.28 -6.79 -16.33
C ALA A 168 6.19 -6.06 -14.99
N ALA A 169 5.01 -6.11 -14.34
CA ALA A 169 4.80 -5.52 -13.01
C ALA A 169 5.72 -6.13 -11.95
N VAL A 170 5.85 -7.47 -11.90
CA VAL A 170 6.77 -8.17 -10.99
C VAL A 170 8.21 -7.77 -11.25
N LYS A 171 8.63 -7.66 -12.52
CA LYS A 171 10.00 -7.22 -12.86
C LYS A 171 10.28 -5.79 -12.40
N ILE A 172 9.35 -4.87 -12.62
CA ILE A 172 9.47 -3.47 -12.19
C ILE A 172 9.46 -3.39 -10.65
N GLY A 173 8.60 -4.18 -10.00
CA GLY A 173 8.47 -4.25 -8.55
C GLY A 173 9.50 -5.15 -7.86
N ALA A 174 10.49 -5.70 -8.56
CA ALA A 174 11.42 -6.71 -8.01
C ALA A 174 12.14 -6.26 -6.73
N ALA A 175 12.52 -5.00 -6.63
CA ALA A 175 13.12 -4.44 -5.42
C ALA A 175 12.19 -4.55 -4.20
N GLY A 176 10.87 -4.41 -4.40
CA GLY A 176 9.87 -4.54 -3.34
C GLY A 176 9.83 -5.93 -2.70
N PHE A 177 10.22 -6.98 -3.42
CA PHE A 177 10.30 -8.34 -2.86
C PHE A 177 11.55 -8.55 -1.99
N ILE A 178 12.59 -7.72 -2.15
CA ILE A 178 13.85 -7.82 -1.40
C ILE A 178 13.82 -6.95 -0.14
N VAL A 179 13.30 -5.73 -0.25
CA VAL A 179 13.27 -4.73 0.83
C VAL A 179 12.71 -5.26 2.16
N PRO A 180 11.60 -6.05 2.20
CA PRO A 180 11.09 -6.58 3.47
C PRO A 180 12.08 -7.49 4.20
N PHE A 181 12.90 -8.23 3.48
CA PHE A 181 13.94 -9.05 4.09
C PHE A 181 15.00 -8.17 4.75
N MET A 182 15.37 -7.05 4.12
CA MET A 182 16.34 -6.10 4.70
C MET A 182 15.84 -5.55 6.03
N PHE A 183 14.55 -5.21 6.17
CA PHE A 183 13.97 -4.73 7.42
C PHE A 183 14.02 -5.77 8.55
N VAL A 184 13.95 -7.06 8.19
CA VAL A 184 14.02 -8.13 9.18
C VAL A 184 15.45 -8.35 9.67
N TYR A 185 16.43 -8.30 8.76
CA TYR A 185 17.84 -8.50 9.11
C TYR A 185 18.47 -7.24 9.72
N GLU A 186 18.02 -6.05 9.32
CA GLU A 186 18.54 -4.77 9.77
C GLU A 186 17.38 -3.83 10.16
N PRO A 187 16.87 -3.95 11.41
CA PRO A 187 15.76 -3.11 11.89
C PRO A 187 16.09 -1.61 11.95
N ALA A 188 17.38 -1.23 11.92
CA ALA A 188 17.80 0.17 11.86
C ALA A 188 17.24 0.89 10.62
N LEU A 189 16.99 0.16 9.52
CA LEU A 189 16.32 0.70 8.33
C LEU A 189 14.88 1.18 8.61
N LEU A 190 14.27 0.72 9.69
CA LEU A 190 12.97 1.17 10.18
C LEU A 190 13.09 2.23 11.28
N MET A 191 14.28 2.81 11.46
CA MET A 191 14.59 3.76 12.55
C MET A 191 14.39 3.13 13.95
N ILE A 192 14.62 1.83 14.09
CA ILE A 192 14.48 1.07 15.33
C ILE A 192 15.86 0.58 15.77
N GLY A 193 16.34 1.03 16.91
CA GLY A 193 17.65 0.67 17.47
C GLY A 193 18.65 1.83 17.47
N ASP A 194 19.85 1.57 17.99
CA ASP A 194 20.95 2.53 18.01
C ASP A 194 21.60 2.61 16.61
N TRP A 195 21.89 3.83 16.17
CA TRP A 195 22.54 4.17 14.89
C TRP A 195 24.04 4.05 15.00
#